data_bdcad87897b31f5c937b811d8f8a03ff
#
_entry.id   bdcad87897b31f5c937b811d8f8a03ff
#
_cell.length_a   1.000
_cell.length_b   1.000
_cell.length_c   1.000
_cell.angle_alpha   90.00
_cell.angle_beta   90.00
_cell.angle_gamma   90.00
#
_symmetry.space_group_name_H-M   'P 1'
#
loop_
_entity.id
_entity.type
_entity.pdbx_description
1 polymer ?
#
loop_
_entity_poly.entity_id
_entity_poly.type
_entity_poly.pdbx_seq_one_letter_code
_entity_poly.pdbx_strand_id
1 'polypeptide(L)'
;MRRSPPQRLGLWCHVYEARCDEATKTWHLLLEDLTDTHTIPTAWPLPPTRAQCERIIAARARFHATWWDDPRLGVSVGVPPDPVVREQRLRNWQTRFAQFVDRLGDLLPGHRRVLYERLLQSAPRLFTRYNNRRNLTIVQRDAHVWNCFLPRDGGDDVRLFDWDAWQIDVAATDHANMMAMHWYPDRRRLLERPLLDCYHETLLARGVRGYDRGALDDDYRLSVLWHITRPVWQHALGIPPVIWWNNLERIFLAFDDLGCRELLD
;
A
#
# COMPACT_ATOMS: atom_id res chain seq x y z
N MET A 1 -12.69 16.79 11.75
CA MET A 1 -11.28 17.16 12.07
C MET A 1 -10.45 15.89 12.19
N ARG A 2 -9.66 15.54 11.20
CA ARG A 2 -8.70 14.42 11.30
C ARG A 2 -7.48 14.95 12.04
N ARG A 3 -7.28 14.54 13.29
CA ARG A 3 -6.09 14.92 14.06
C ARG A 3 -4.86 14.26 13.45
N SER A 4 -3.82 15.03 13.20
CA SER A 4 -2.51 14.55 12.75
C SER A 4 -1.97 13.47 13.71
N PRO A 5 -1.29 12.43 13.21
CA PRO A 5 -0.68 11.42 14.06
C PRO A 5 0.41 12.01 14.97
N PRO A 6 0.74 11.38 16.09
CA PRO A 6 1.69 11.92 17.06
C PRO A 6 3.10 12.11 16.47
N GLN A 7 3.65 13.30 16.64
CA GLN A 7 4.92 13.80 16.07
C GLN A 7 6.21 13.10 16.58
N ARG A 8 6.15 11.99 17.30
CA ARG A 8 7.30 11.43 18.05
C ARG A 8 8.28 10.55 17.27
N LEU A 9 8.07 10.29 15.98
CA LEU A 9 8.92 9.32 15.24
C LEU A 9 9.81 9.93 14.16
N GLY A 10 9.70 11.22 13.85
CA GLY A 10 10.48 11.83 12.78
C GLY A 10 10.27 11.25 11.38
N LEU A 11 9.22 10.45 11.17
CA LEU A 11 8.97 9.74 9.90
C LEU A 11 8.17 10.54 8.86
N TRP A 12 7.74 11.74 9.21
CA TRP A 12 7.02 12.68 8.33
C TRP A 12 7.67 14.04 8.32
N CYS A 13 7.36 14.79 7.28
CA CYS A 13 7.71 16.18 7.22
C CYS A 13 7.03 16.93 8.37
N HIS A 14 7.73 17.83 9.03
CA HIS A 14 7.14 18.68 10.05
C HIS A 14 6.05 19.55 9.40
N VAL A 15 4.88 19.59 10.05
CA VAL A 15 3.74 20.40 9.60
C VAL A 15 3.72 21.70 10.41
N TYR A 16 4.03 22.81 9.77
CA TYR A 16 3.94 24.14 10.39
C TYR A 16 2.50 24.61 10.46
N GLU A 17 1.74 24.37 9.40
CA GLU A 17 0.34 24.76 9.34
C GLU A 17 -0.46 23.80 8.47
N ALA A 18 -1.68 23.51 8.90
CA ALA A 18 -2.69 22.81 8.14
C ALA A 18 -4.04 23.49 8.34
N ARG A 19 -4.63 24.01 7.27
CA ARG A 19 -5.96 24.63 7.30
C ARG A 19 -6.86 24.02 6.23
N CYS A 20 -8.14 23.94 6.58
CA CYS A 20 -9.20 23.56 5.66
C CYS A 20 -10.36 24.53 5.85
N ASP A 21 -10.80 25.13 4.76
CA ASP A 21 -12.06 25.90 4.71
C ASP A 21 -13.13 25.00 4.05
N GLU A 22 -14.07 24.52 4.87
CA GLU A 22 -15.13 23.64 4.40
C GLU A 22 -16.14 24.35 3.49
N ALA A 23 -16.28 25.69 3.63
CA ALA A 23 -17.22 26.48 2.83
C ALA A 23 -16.73 26.65 1.39
N THR A 24 -15.45 26.93 1.23
CA THR A 24 -14.81 27.11 -0.08
C THR A 24 -14.20 25.82 -0.62
N LYS A 25 -14.15 24.73 0.18
CA LYS A 25 -13.46 23.47 -0.11
C LYS A 25 -11.99 23.65 -0.47
N THR A 26 -11.37 24.70 0.07
CA THR A 26 -9.94 24.96 -0.08
C THR A 26 -9.18 24.46 1.14
N TRP A 27 -7.95 24.01 0.90
CA TRP A 27 -7.05 23.59 1.97
C TRP A 27 -5.61 23.97 1.62
N HIS A 28 -4.79 24.19 2.64
CA HIS A 28 -3.35 24.28 2.47
C HIS A 28 -2.62 23.54 3.59
N LEU A 29 -1.41 23.15 3.26
CA LEU A 29 -0.50 22.45 4.14
C LEU A 29 0.89 23.09 3.98
N LEU A 30 1.42 23.65 5.07
CA LEU A 30 2.78 24.18 5.12
C LEU A 30 3.69 23.18 5.81
N LEU A 31 4.65 22.67 5.07
CA LEU A 31 5.59 21.64 5.51
C LEU A 31 7.01 22.20 5.64
N GLU A 32 7.87 21.47 6.38
CA GLU A 32 9.30 21.75 6.37
C GLU A 32 9.89 21.54 4.96
N ASP A 33 10.87 22.35 4.62
CA ASP A 33 11.66 22.18 3.40
C ASP A 33 12.80 21.20 3.67
N LEU A 34 12.78 20.08 2.93
CA LEU A 34 13.77 19.02 3.04
C LEU A 34 14.85 19.07 1.94
N THR A 35 14.86 20.10 1.09
CA THR A 35 15.71 20.18 -0.11
C THR A 35 17.19 19.99 0.20
N ASP A 36 17.68 20.58 1.29
CA ASP A 36 19.09 20.53 1.66
C ASP A 36 19.50 19.23 2.35
N THR A 37 18.56 18.58 3.04
CA THR A 37 18.85 17.43 3.91
C THR A 37 18.49 16.08 3.32
N HIS A 38 17.49 16.05 2.42
CA HIS A 38 16.93 14.82 1.86
C HIS A 38 16.88 14.82 0.34
N THR A 39 16.61 13.64 -0.22
CA THR A 39 16.40 13.46 -1.66
C THR A 39 15.42 12.31 -1.90
N ILE A 40 14.76 12.27 -3.05
CA ILE A 40 14.04 11.08 -3.49
C ILE A 40 15.01 9.91 -3.68
N PRO A 41 14.60 8.66 -3.43
CA PRO A 41 15.48 7.50 -3.55
C PRO A 41 16.08 7.33 -4.94
N THR A 42 15.29 7.60 -5.97
CA THR A 42 15.69 7.46 -7.38
C THR A 42 14.74 8.23 -8.28
N ALA A 43 15.20 8.62 -9.48
CA ALA A 43 14.35 9.20 -10.51
C ALA A 43 13.37 8.14 -11.06
N TRP A 44 12.09 8.50 -11.16
CA TRP A 44 11.11 7.63 -11.83
C TRP A 44 11.51 7.39 -13.31
N PRO A 45 11.37 6.17 -13.84
CA PRO A 45 10.87 4.93 -13.25
C PRO A 45 11.97 4.00 -12.69
N LEU A 46 13.16 4.50 -12.42
CA LEU A 46 14.29 3.68 -11.99
C LEU A 46 14.05 3.11 -10.58
N PRO A 47 14.43 1.84 -10.35
CA PRO A 47 14.31 1.25 -9.02
C PRO A 47 15.43 1.74 -8.09
N PRO A 48 15.18 1.87 -6.78
CA PRO A 48 16.21 2.20 -5.79
C PRO A 48 17.17 1.02 -5.57
N THR A 49 18.31 1.29 -4.95
CA THR A 49 19.26 0.25 -4.52
C THR A 49 18.66 -0.61 -3.40
N ARG A 50 19.23 -1.80 -3.15
CA ARG A 50 18.83 -2.67 -2.03
C ARG A 50 18.92 -1.93 -0.69
N ALA A 51 20.02 -1.25 -0.41
CA ALA A 51 20.21 -0.51 0.83
C ALA A 51 19.18 0.62 1.03
N GLN A 52 18.79 1.30 -0.05
CA GLN A 52 17.70 2.28 0.02
C GLN A 52 16.36 1.61 0.33
N CYS A 53 16.06 0.46 -0.29
CA CYS A 53 14.86 -0.31 0.01
C CYS A 53 14.80 -0.76 1.47
N GLU A 54 15.90 -1.28 2.03
CA GLU A 54 15.99 -1.72 3.42
C GLU A 54 15.71 -0.56 4.39
N ARG A 55 16.24 0.63 4.14
CA ARG A 55 15.94 1.82 4.96
C ARG A 55 14.45 2.22 4.89
N ILE A 56 13.86 2.20 3.70
CA ILE A 56 12.43 2.52 3.51
C ILE A 56 11.57 1.49 4.25
N ILE A 57 11.87 0.20 4.12
CA ILE A 57 11.15 -0.89 4.78
C ILE A 57 11.26 -0.78 6.30
N ALA A 58 12.46 -0.51 6.83
CA ALA A 58 12.66 -0.31 8.27
C ALA A 58 11.89 0.92 8.80
N ALA A 59 11.84 2.01 8.03
CA ALA A 59 11.05 3.19 8.39
C ALA A 59 9.54 2.87 8.43
N ARG A 60 9.01 2.14 7.43
CA ARG A 60 7.62 1.67 7.44
C ARG A 60 7.34 0.74 8.60
N ALA A 61 8.23 -0.20 8.89
CA ALA A 61 8.06 -1.10 10.04
C ALA A 61 7.96 -0.32 11.37
N ARG A 62 8.81 0.71 11.55
CA ARG A 62 8.73 1.61 12.73
C ARG A 62 7.38 2.32 12.81
N PHE A 63 6.90 2.82 11.67
CA PHE A 63 5.59 3.48 11.59
C PHE A 63 4.44 2.51 11.89
N HIS A 64 4.40 1.37 11.21
CA HIS A 64 3.36 0.36 11.39
C HIS A 64 3.33 -0.16 12.83
N ALA A 65 4.49 -0.40 13.46
CA ALA A 65 4.57 -0.84 14.85
C ALA A 65 3.97 0.17 15.83
N THR A 66 4.04 1.47 15.54
CA THR A 66 3.46 2.52 16.40
C THR A 66 1.93 2.47 16.42
N TRP A 67 1.33 2.04 15.33
CA TRP A 67 -0.12 1.96 15.15
C TRP A 67 -0.66 0.53 15.20
N TRP A 68 0.20 -0.44 15.52
CA TRP A 68 -0.17 -1.85 15.50
C TRP A 68 -1.23 -2.16 16.53
N ASP A 69 -2.42 -2.57 16.07
CA ASP A 69 -3.57 -2.87 16.91
C ASP A 69 -3.90 -1.77 17.94
N ASP A 70 -3.58 -0.51 17.62
CA ASP A 70 -3.85 0.62 18.50
C ASP A 70 -5.38 0.74 18.73
N PRO A 71 -5.84 0.81 19.98
CA PRO A 71 -7.26 0.84 20.31
C PRO A 71 -8.02 2.05 19.74
N ARG A 72 -7.32 3.06 19.29
CA ARG A 72 -7.91 4.23 18.62
C ARG A 72 -8.31 3.96 17.17
N LEU A 73 -7.76 2.90 16.55
CA LEU A 73 -8.05 2.55 15.16
C LEU A 73 -9.53 2.20 14.99
N GLY A 74 -10.19 2.95 14.12
CA GLY A 74 -11.62 2.80 13.86
C GLY A 74 -12.56 3.33 14.94
N VAL A 75 -12.02 3.99 15.97
CA VAL A 75 -12.77 4.69 17.03
C VAL A 75 -12.59 6.20 16.89
N SER A 76 -11.38 6.69 17.03
CA SER A 76 -11.03 8.12 16.88
C SER A 76 -10.05 8.39 15.74
N VAL A 77 -9.46 7.33 15.16
CA VAL A 77 -8.51 7.40 14.06
C VAL A 77 -9.01 6.50 12.92
N GLY A 78 -9.31 7.12 11.78
CA GLY A 78 -9.74 6.43 10.57
C GLY A 78 -11.11 5.77 10.67
N VAL A 79 -11.46 5.02 9.63
CA VAL A 79 -12.68 4.20 9.56
C VAL A 79 -12.24 2.74 9.60
N PRO A 80 -12.85 1.91 10.47
CA PRO A 80 -12.49 0.51 10.52
C PRO A 80 -12.83 -0.14 9.17
N PRO A 81 -12.20 -1.27 8.84
CA PRO A 81 -12.59 -2.06 7.69
C PRO A 81 -13.96 -2.71 7.92
N ASP A 82 -15.02 -1.90 7.81
CA ASP A 82 -16.41 -2.31 8.00
C ASP A 82 -16.93 -3.10 6.79
N PRO A 83 -17.68 -4.20 7.00
CA PRO A 83 -18.24 -5.01 5.92
C PRO A 83 -19.10 -4.21 4.94
N VAL A 84 -19.94 -3.30 5.41
CA VAL A 84 -20.84 -2.48 4.58
C VAL A 84 -20.03 -1.55 3.66
N VAL A 85 -18.99 -0.90 4.22
CA VAL A 85 -18.08 -0.03 3.45
C VAL A 85 -17.33 -0.83 2.40
N ARG A 86 -16.88 -2.05 2.73
CA ARG A 86 -16.18 -2.93 1.78
C ARG A 86 -17.08 -3.38 0.65
N GLU A 87 -18.28 -3.77 0.98
CA GLU A 87 -19.28 -4.18 -0.02
C GLU A 87 -19.63 -3.02 -0.97
N GLN A 88 -19.77 -1.80 -0.45
CA GLN A 88 -19.98 -0.62 -1.29
C GLN A 88 -18.78 -0.33 -2.19
N ARG A 89 -17.55 -0.46 -1.66
CA ARG A 89 -16.33 -0.33 -2.47
C ARG A 89 -16.25 -1.39 -3.57
N LEU A 90 -16.65 -2.62 -3.27
CA LEU A 90 -16.68 -3.71 -4.23
C LEU A 90 -17.69 -3.44 -5.35
N ARG A 91 -18.91 -2.97 -5.04
CA ARG A 91 -19.90 -2.56 -6.05
C ARG A 91 -19.36 -1.43 -6.96
N ASN A 92 -18.74 -0.42 -6.37
CA ASN A 92 -18.14 0.67 -7.13
C ASN A 92 -17.02 0.17 -8.04
N TRP A 93 -16.24 -0.80 -7.56
CA TRP A 93 -15.19 -1.40 -8.35
C TRP A 93 -15.76 -2.26 -9.49
N GLN A 94 -16.82 -3.02 -9.27
CA GLN A 94 -17.52 -3.80 -10.32
C GLN A 94 -17.94 -2.92 -11.50
N THR A 95 -18.51 -1.74 -11.21
CA THR A 95 -18.90 -0.78 -12.25
C THR A 95 -17.67 -0.31 -13.06
N ARG A 96 -16.58 0.02 -12.39
CA ARG A 96 -15.33 0.42 -13.05
C ARG A 96 -14.70 -0.72 -13.85
N PHE A 97 -14.78 -1.94 -13.35
CA PHE A 97 -14.29 -3.12 -14.04
C PHE A 97 -15.09 -3.39 -15.33
N ALA A 98 -16.39 -3.26 -15.31
CA ALA A 98 -17.20 -3.38 -16.52
C ALA A 98 -16.79 -2.36 -17.60
N GLN A 99 -16.60 -1.10 -17.21
CA GLN A 99 -16.12 -0.05 -18.11
C GLN A 99 -14.69 -0.34 -18.64
N PHE A 100 -13.83 -0.88 -17.78
CA PHE A 100 -12.47 -1.28 -18.13
C PHE A 100 -12.46 -2.41 -19.17
N VAL A 101 -13.29 -3.43 -18.98
CA VAL A 101 -13.44 -4.56 -19.92
C VAL A 101 -13.97 -4.07 -21.27
N ASP A 102 -15.02 -3.24 -21.25
CA ASP A 102 -15.59 -2.67 -22.48
C ASP A 102 -14.57 -1.86 -23.27
N ARG A 103 -13.79 -1.03 -22.59
CA ARG A 103 -12.80 -0.18 -23.24
C ARG A 103 -11.58 -0.93 -23.75
N LEU A 104 -11.12 -1.96 -23.07
CA LEU A 104 -9.94 -2.72 -23.49
C LEU A 104 -10.26 -3.80 -24.52
N GLY A 105 -11.48 -4.35 -24.54
CA GLY A 105 -11.84 -5.42 -25.46
C GLY A 105 -10.81 -6.57 -25.42
N ASP A 106 -10.24 -6.86 -26.58
CA ASP A 106 -9.26 -7.96 -26.76
C ASP A 106 -7.88 -7.68 -26.14
N LEU A 107 -7.59 -6.43 -25.74
CA LEU A 107 -6.35 -6.11 -25.02
C LEU A 107 -6.32 -6.72 -23.61
N LEU A 108 -7.49 -7.04 -23.02
CA LEU A 108 -7.56 -7.75 -21.76
C LEU A 108 -7.76 -9.26 -22.02
N PRO A 109 -6.75 -10.11 -21.83
CA PRO A 109 -6.85 -11.55 -22.04
C PRO A 109 -8.00 -12.18 -21.26
N GLY A 110 -8.74 -13.10 -21.89
CA GLY A 110 -9.91 -13.74 -21.29
C GLY A 110 -9.65 -14.39 -19.93
N HIS A 111 -8.49 -15.01 -19.74
CA HIS A 111 -8.11 -15.63 -18.47
C HIS A 111 -7.97 -14.59 -17.33
N ARG A 112 -7.54 -13.35 -17.62
CA ARG A 112 -7.49 -12.26 -16.63
C ARG A 112 -8.89 -11.77 -16.27
N ARG A 113 -9.81 -11.71 -17.25
CA ARG A 113 -11.22 -11.40 -16.98
C ARG A 113 -11.84 -12.40 -16.02
N VAL A 114 -11.65 -13.69 -16.26
CA VAL A 114 -12.12 -14.76 -15.38
C VAL A 114 -11.54 -14.63 -13.97
N LEU A 115 -10.27 -14.25 -13.82
CA LEU A 115 -9.66 -14.01 -12.51
C LEU A 115 -10.35 -12.88 -11.73
N TYR A 116 -10.68 -11.78 -12.39
CA TYR A 116 -11.42 -10.69 -11.75
C TYR A 116 -12.82 -11.12 -11.32
N GLU A 117 -13.52 -11.91 -12.14
CA GLU A 117 -14.84 -12.46 -11.80
C GLU A 117 -14.76 -13.39 -10.57
N ARG A 118 -13.73 -14.27 -10.53
CA ARG A 118 -13.48 -15.13 -9.36
C ARG A 118 -13.12 -14.32 -8.11
N LEU A 119 -12.33 -13.25 -8.23
CA LEU A 119 -12.05 -12.35 -7.11
C LEU A 119 -13.34 -11.77 -6.53
N LEU A 120 -14.24 -11.31 -7.39
CA LEU A 120 -15.55 -10.79 -6.95
C LEU A 120 -16.37 -11.83 -6.20
N GLN A 121 -16.41 -13.05 -6.70
CA GLN A 121 -17.12 -14.17 -6.06
C GLN A 121 -16.50 -14.54 -4.70
N SER A 122 -15.16 -14.53 -4.61
CA SER A 122 -14.43 -14.90 -3.39
C SER A 122 -14.33 -13.76 -2.37
N ALA A 123 -14.66 -12.52 -2.74
CA ALA A 123 -14.49 -11.33 -1.91
C ALA A 123 -15.12 -11.43 -0.51
N PRO A 124 -16.36 -11.95 -0.32
CA PRO A 124 -16.94 -12.10 1.03
C PRO A 124 -16.09 -12.99 1.93
N ARG A 125 -15.55 -14.09 1.40
CA ARG A 125 -14.68 -15.00 2.13
C ARG A 125 -13.34 -14.34 2.45
N LEU A 126 -12.73 -13.65 1.49
CA LEU A 126 -11.47 -12.94 1.69
C LEU A 126 -11.58 -11.84 2.74
N PHE A 127 -12.74 -11.20 2.85
CA PHE A 127 -13.00 -10.19 3.87
C PHE A 127 -13.02 -10.73 5.29
N THR A 128 -13.18 -12.04 5.50
CA THR A 128 -13.16 -12.65 6.84
C THR A 128 -11.83 -12.43 7.56
N ARG A 129 -10.69 -12.19 6.83
CA ARG A 129 -9.40 -11.81 7.40
C ARG A 129 -9.51 -10.63 8.38
N TYR A 130 -10.48 -9.78 8.20
CA TYR A 130 -10.63 -8.54 8.96
C TYR A 130 -11.65 -8.64 10.12
N ASN A 131 -12.34 -9.76 10.26
CA ASN A 131 -13.41 -9.91 11.24
C ASN A 131 -12.91 -9.86 12.68
N ASN A 132 -11.69 -10.36 12.94
CA ASN A 132 -11.07 -10.35 14.25
C ASN A 132 -10.45 -8.99 14.63
N ARG A 133 -10.34 -8.06 13.69
CA ARG A 133 -9.71 -6.73 13.85
C ARG A 133 -8.30 -6.77 14.44
N ARG A 134 -7.54 -7.85 14.20
CA ARG A 134 -6.17 -8.02 14.71
C ARG A 134 -5.15 -7.89 13.61
N ASN A 135 -3.93 -7.51 14.01
CA ASN A 135 -2.80 -7.30 13.12
C ASN A 135 -3.12 -6.23 12.06
N LEU A 136 -3.74 -5.14 12.50
CA LEU A 136 -4.07 -4.00 11.68
C LEU A 136 -3.24 -2.79 12.10
N THR A 137 -2.96 -1.93 11.13
CA THR A 137 -2.24 -0.68 11.35
C THR A 137 -2.74 0.40 10.41
N ILE A 138 -2.18 1.60 10.48
CA ILE A 138 -2.33 2.60 9.43
C ILE A 138 -1.39 2.24 8.29
N VAL A 139 -1.90 2.18 7.07
CA VAL A 139 -1.13 2.00 5.84
C VAL A 139 -1.23 3.23 4.94
N GLN A 140 -0.16 3.54 4.24
CA GLN A 140 -0.09 4.65 3.29
C GLN A 140 -0.92 4.37 2.03
N ARG A 141 -0.95 3.11 1.59
CA ARG A 141 -1.58 2.57 0.38
C ARG A 141 -0.92 2.99 -0.94
N ASP A 142 -0.47 4.21 -1.06
CA ASP A 142 0.34 4.65 -2.20
C ASP A 142 1.82 4.64 -1.82
N ALA A 143 2.26 3.47 -1.37
CA ALA A 143 3.53 3.24 -0.69
C ALA A 143 4.69 2.95 -1.65
N HIS A 144 4.65 3.47 -2.87
CA HIS A 144 5.79 3.34 -3.79
C HIS A 144 7.00 4.16 -3.29
N VAL A 145 8.18 3.81 -3.79
CA VAL A 145 9.44 4.37 -3.29
C VAL A 145 9.61 5.87 -3.53
N TRP A 146 8.90 6.43 -4.50
CA TRP A 146 8.94 7.87 -4.80
C TRP A 146 8.11 8.71 -3.83
N ASN A 147 7.32 8.10 -2.94
CA ASN A 147 6.63 8.74 -1.82
C ASN A 147 7.45 8.66 -0.53
N CYS A 148 8.79 8.67 -0.66
CA CYS A 148 9.74 8.70 0.45
C CYS A 148 10.87 9.69 0.15
N PHE A 149 11.38 10.33 1.20
CA PHE A 149 12.66 11.02 1.15
C PHE A 149 13.70 10.28 1.97
N LEU A 150 14.90 10.14 1.43
CA LEU A 150 16.05 9.57 2.12
C LEU A 150 17.02 10.69 2.49
N PRO A 151 17.64 10.64 3.68
CA PRO A 151 18.63 11.62 4.07
C PRO A 151 19.89 11.52 3.17
N ARG A 152 20.45 12.67 2.83
CA ARG A 152 21.64 12.78 1.95
C ARG A 152 22.91 12.24 2.60
N ASP A 153 22.97 12.27 3.93
CA ASP A 153 24.11 11.75 4.72
C ASP A 153 24.14 10.22 4.81
N GLY A 154 23.15 9.53 4.26
CA GLY A 154 23.04 8.07 4.32
C GLY A 154 22.46 7.51 5.62
N GLY A 155 22.04 8.36 6.55
CA GLY A 155 21.43 7.98 7.83
C GLY A 155 20.04 7.34 7.71
N ASP A 156 19.38 7.16 8.86
CA ASP A 156 18.08 6.46 8.99
C ASP A 156 16.88 7.40 9.08
N ASP A 157 17.06 8.71 8.86
CA ASP A 157 15.99 9.71 8.88
C ASP A 157 15.18 9.67 7.58
N VAL A 158 14.45 8.57 7.36
CA VAL A 158 13.56 8.40 6.21
C VAL A 158 12.25 9.12 6.48
N ARG A 159 11.79 9.96 5.53
CA ARG A 159 10.52 10.67 5.61
C ARG A 159 9.53 10.06 4.63
N LEU A 160 8.34 9.70 5.13
CA LEU A 160 7.22 9.20 4.33
C LEU A 160 6.23 10.34 4.12
N PHE A 161 5.78 10.54 2.90
CA PHE A 161 4.85 11.60 2.54
C PHE A 161 3.75 11.08 1.59
N ASP A 162 2.81 11.95 1.20
CA ASP A 162 1.65 11.61 0.39
C ASP A 162 0.72 10.58 1.06
N TRP A 163 0.06 11.07 2.11
CA TRP A 163 -0.84 10.27 2.96
C TRP A 163 -2.32 10.45 2.61
N ASP A 164 -2.66 10.95 1.42
CA ASP A 164 -4.05 11.23 1.03
C ASP A 164 -4.91 9.95 0.94
N ALA A 165 -4.28 8.84 0.59
CA ALA A 165 -4.90 7.53 0.40
C ALA A 165 -4.90 6.63 1.66
N TRP A 166 -4.37 7.09 2.80
CA TRP A 166 -4.18 6.25 3.98
C TRP A 166 -5.47 5.60 4.49
N GLN A 167 -5.34 4.43 5.07
CA GLN A 167 -6.44 3.71 5.72
C GLN A 167 -5.94 2.77 6.82
N ILE A 168 -6.88 2.14 7.55
CA ILE A 168 -6.60 1.02 8.43
C ILE A 168 -6.62 -0.26 7.58
N ASP A 169 -5.52 -1.02 7.59
CA ASP A 169 -5.41 -2.27 6.83
C ASP A 169 -4.30 -3.16 7.40
N VAL A 170 -4.11 -4.34 6.78
CA VAL A 170 -2.91 -5.15 7.00
C VAL A 170 -1.69 -4.42 6.43
N ALA A 171 -0.61 -4.41 7.19
CA ALA A 171 0.62 -3.69 6.84
C ALA A 171 1.21 -4.14 5.49
N ALA A 172 1.03 -5.39 5.12
CA ALA A 172 1.48 -5.99 3.88
C ALA A 172 0.95 -5.28 2.62
N THR A 173 -0.16 -4.52 2.73
CA THR A 173 -0.70 -3.68 1.64
C THR A 173 0.34 -2.70 1.10
N ASP A 174 1.13 -2.05 1.96
CA ASP A 174 2.17 -1.11 1.56
C ASP A 174 3.35 -1.82 0.87
N HIS A 175 3.67 -3.03 1.30
CA HIS A 175 4.74 -3.83 0.67
C HIS A 175 4.31 -4.37 -0.70
N ALA A 176 3.06 -4.81 -0.85
CA ALA A 176 2.51 -5.23 -2.13
C ALA A 176 2.50 -4.04 -3.14
N ASN A 177 2.15 -2.84 -2.67
CA ASN A 177 2.26 -1.64 -3.51
C ASN A 177 3.71 -1.38 -3.91
N MET A 178 4.64 -1.36 -2.97
CA MET A 178 6.04 -1.04 -3.25
C MET A 178 6.71 -2.06 -4.19
N MET A 179 6.52 -3.35 -3.94
CA MET A 179 7.29 -4.42 -4.59
C MET A 179 6.51 -5.09 -5.71
N ALA A 180 5.33 -5.67 -5.40
CA ALA A 180 4.60 -6.48 -6.36
C ALA A 180 4.04 -5.65 -7.52
N MET A 181 3.59 -4.44 -7.25
CA MET A 181 3.00 -3.57 -8.27
C MET A 181 4.04 -2.78 -9.07
N HIS A 182 5.24 -2.50 -8.51
CA HIS A 182 6.21 -1.62 -9.15
C HIS A 182 7.48 -2.31 -9.67
N TRP A 183 7.72 -3.59 -9.34
CA TRP A 183 8.92 -4.29 -9.78
C TRP A 183 8.61 -5.46 -10.70
N TYR A 184 9.47 -5.66 -11.70
CA TYR A 184 9.46 -6.85 -12.54
C TYR A 184 10.03 -8.06 -11.79
N PRO A 185 9.70 -9.30 -12.23
CA PRO A 185 10.00 -10.54 -11.50
C PRO A 185 11.47 -10.70 -11.09
N ASP A 186 12.42 -10.39 -11.97
CA ASP A 186 13.85 -10.59 -11.68
C ASP A 186 14.28 -9.82 -10.43
N ARG A 187 13.91 -8.53 -10.37
CA ARG A 187 14.20 -7.71 -9.20
C ARG A 187 13.36 -8.12 -8.00
N ARG A 188 12.07 -8.37 -8.19
CA ARG A 188 11.16 -8.73 -7.12
C ARG A 188 11.60 -10.02 -6.45
N ARG A 189 11.85 -11.10 -7.20
CA ARG A 189 12.30 -12.39 -6.68
C ARG A 189 13.62 -12.31 -5.90
N LEU A 190 14.52 -11.40 -6.32
CA LEU A 190 15.79 -11.19 -5.64
C LEU A 190 15.64 -10.49 -4.29
N LEU A 191 14.75 -9.49 -4.18
CA LEU A 191 14.70 -8.58 -3.04
C LEU A 191 13.48 -8.76 -2.13
N GLU A 192 12.38 -9.31 -2.63
CA GLU A 192 11.10 -9.38 -1.92
C GLU A 192 11.23 -10.10 -0.57
N ARG A 193 11.74 -11.33 -0.57
CA ARG A 193 11.88 -12.11 0.66
C ARG A 193 12.83 -11.45 1.67
N PRO A 194 14.05 -11.06 1.32
CA PRO A 194 14.94 -10.35 2.25
C PRO A 194 14.34 -9.07 2.83
N LEU A 195 13.56 -8.30 2.05
CA LEU A 195 12.91 -7.09 2.52
C LEU A 195 11.74 -7.37 3.46
N LEU A 196 10.96 -8.42 3.20
CA LEU A 196 9.91 -8.87 4.12
C LEU A 196 10.50 -9.43 5.42
N ASP A 197 11.65 -10.10 5.38
CA ASP A 197 12.37 -10.55 6.57
C ASP A 197 12.84 -9.34 7.40
N CYS A 198 13.50 -8.36 6.78
CA CYS A 198 13.91 -7.10 7.42
C CYS A 198 12.72 -6.36 8.05
N TYR A 199 11.60 -6.30 7.35
CA TYR A 199 10.35 -5.72 7.85
C TYR A 199 9.88 -6.42 9.13
N HIS A 200 9.75 -7.74 9.08
CA HIS A 200 9.26 -8.56 10.19
C HIS A 200 10.17 -8.45 11.42
N GLU A 201 11.48 -8.58 11.24
CA GLU A 201 12.46 -8.40 12.31
C GLU A 201 12.34 -7.03 12.97
N THR A 202 12.16 -5.97 12.17
CA THR A 202 11.97 -4.62 12.69
C THR A 202 10.67 -4.48 13.49
N LEU A 203 9.56 -5.09 13.04
CA LEU A 203 8.30 -5.12 13.80
C LEU A 203 8.50 -5.79 15.16
N LEU A 204 9.14 -6.97 15.20
CA LEU A 204 9.40 -7.70 16.44
C LEU A 204 10.28 -6.91 17.40
N ALA A 205 11.34 -6.26 16.87
CA ALA A 205 12.22 -5.39 17.66
C ALA A 205 11.48 -4.16 18.22
N ARG A 206 10.38 -3.73 17.59
CA ARG A 206 9.52 -2.64 18.07
C ARG A 206 8.38 -3.08 18.97
N GLY A 207 8.37 -4.37 19.36
CA GLY A 207 7.43 -4.88 20.36
C GLY A 207 6.15 -5.49 19.82
N VAL A 208 5.96 -5.59 18.51
CA VAL A 208 4.84 -6.34 17.93
C VAL A 208 4.95 -7.81 18.33
N ARG A 209 3.84 -8.42 18.74
CA ARG A 209 3.76 -9.82 19.16
C ARG A 209 2.56 -10.51 18.53
N GLY A 210 2.64 -11.83 18.37
CA GLY A 210 1.54 -12.63 17.84
C GLY A 210 1.33 -12.47 16.33
N TYR A 211 2.34 -11.97 15.62
CA TYR A 211 2.37 -11.85 14.16
C TYR A 211 3.68 -12.47 13.69
N ASP A 212 3.63 -13.71 13.26
CA ASP A 212 4.79 -14.44 12.80
C ASP A 212 5.06 -14.19 11.30
N ARG A 213 6.14 -14.81 10.80
CA ARG A 213 6.54 -14.63 9.41
C ARG A 213 5.54 -15.24 8.44
N GLY A 214 4.89 -16.36 8.83
CA GLY A 214 3.83 -16.99 8.05
C GLY A 214 2.62 -16.09 7.89
N ALA A 215 2.16 -15.46 8.98
CA ALA A 215 1.07 -14.49 8.94
C ALA A 215 1.39 -13.28 8.04
N LEU A 216 2.64 -12.81 8.02
CA LEU A 216 3.07 -11.78 7.09
C LEU A 216 3.02 -12.27 5.63
N ASP A 217 3.44 -13.51 5.35
CA ASP A 217 3.39 -14.07 4.00
C ASP A 217 1.95 -14.22 3.51
N ASP A 218 1.04 -14.67 4.36
CA ASP A 218 -0.38 -14.80 4.04
C ASP A 218 -1.02 -13.42 3.76
N ASP A 219 -0.76 -12.43 4.62
CA ASP A 219 -1.23 -11.06 4.42
C ASP A 219 -0.61 -10.42 3.17
N TYR A 220 0.64 -10.76 2.83
CA TYR A 220 1.28 -10.26 1.62
C TYR A 220 0.65 -10.85 0.36
N ARG A 221 0.44 -12.17 0.31
CA ARG A 221 -0.28 -12.84 -0.79
C ARG A 221 -1.69 -12.27 -0.97
N LEU A 222 -2.42 -12.09 0.13
CA LEU A 222 -3.76 -11.48 0.11
C LEU A 222 -3.70 -10.02 -0.40
N SER A 223 -2.70 -9.27 0.01
CA SER A 223 -2.50 -7.89 -0.45
C SER A 223 -2.17 -7.84 -1.95
N VAL A 224 -1.32 -8.73 -2.45
CA VAL A 224 -1.03 -8.85 -3.89
C VAL A 224 -2.30 -9.20 -4.67
N LEU A 225 -3.10 -10.14 -4.18
CA LEU A 225 -4.39 -10.48 -4.78
C LEU A 225 -5.30 -9.23 -4.90
N TRP A 226 -5.44 -8.44 -3.83
CA TRP A 226 -6.25 -7.23 -3.89
C TRP A 226 -5.65 -6.16 -4.81
N HIS A 227 -4.34 -6.11 -4.98
CA HIS A 227 -3.67 -5.13 -5.82
C HIS A 227 -3.94 -5.32 -7.32
N ILE A 228 -4.40 -6.48 -7.80
CA ILE A 228 -4.84 -6.62 -9.20
C ILE A 228 -5.98 -5.65 -9.55
N THR A 229 -6.72 -5.15 -8.54
CA THR A 229 -7.80 -4.17 -8.73
C THR A 229 -7.31 -2.74 -8.97
N ARG A 230 -6.05 -2.45 -8.61
CA ARG A 230 -5.49 -1.08 -8.68
C ARG A 230 -5.39 -0.52 -10.09
N PRO A 231 -4.90 -1.25 -11.11
CA PRO A 231 -4.85 -0.76 -12.48
C PRO A 231 -6.22 -0.40 -13.07
N VAL A 232 -7.28 -1.15 -12.69
CA VAL A 232 -8.67 -0.82 -13.05
C VAL A 232 -9.07 0.53 -12.49
N TRP A 233 -8.73 0.78 -11.22
CA TRP A 233 -8.99 2.06 -10.56
C TRP A 233 -8.16 3.19 -11.17
N GLN A 234 -6.87 2.97 -11.44
CA GLN A 234 -5.99 3.94 -12.09
C GLN A 234 -6.50 4.33 -13.48
N HIS A 235 -6.94 3.36 -14.28
CA HIS A 235 -7.57 3.61 -15.57
C HIS A 235 -8.83 4.49 -15.43
N ALA A 236 -9.71 4.19 -14.44
CA ALA A 236 -10.94 4.95 -14.22
C ALA A 236 -10.67 6.41 -13.77
N LEU A 237 -9.52 6.69 -13.18
CA LEU A 237 -9.06 8.04 -12.82
C LEU A 237 -8.36 8.78 -13.96
N GLY A 238 -8.23 8.16 -15.14
CA GLY A 238 -7.51 8.78 -16.28
C GLY A 238 -6.00 8.81 -16.10
N ILE A 239 -5.42 8.00 -15.22
CA ILE A 239 -3.96 7.85 -15.12
C ILE A 239 -3.42 7.38 -16.46
N PRO A 240 -2.28 7.92 -16.95
CA PRO A 240 -1.73 7.55 -18.26
C PRO A 240 -1.44 6.06 -18.42
N PRO A 241 -1.69 5.46 -19.59
CA PRO A 241 -1.47 4.03 -19.86
C PRO A 241 -0.06 3.55 -19.53
N VAL A 242 0.95 4.37 -19.73
CA VAL A 242 2.35 4.05 -19.37
C VAL A 242 2.53 3.72 -17.90
N ILE A 243 1.62 4.15 -17.02
CA ILE A 243 1.63 3.83 -15.58
C ILE A 243 0.77 2.61 -15.32
N TRP A 244 -0.56 2.69 -15.56
CA TRP A 244 -1.47 1.64 -15.15
C TRP A 244 -1.29 0.32 -15.92
N TRP A 245 -0.88 0.36 -17.20
CA TRP A 245 -0.64 -0.86 -17.96
C TRP A 245 0.59 -1.61 -17.43
N ASN A 246 1.69 -0.90 -17.18
CA ASN A 246 2.87 -1.51 -16.56
C ASN A 246 2.56 -2.07 -15.16
N ASN A 247 1.71 -1.38 -14.39
CA ASN A 247 1.25 -1.87 -13.10
C ASN A 247 0.39 -3.13 -13.24
N LEU A 248 -0.48 -3.18 -14.26
CA LEU A 248 -1.29 -4.36 -14.59
C LEU A 248 -0.41 -5.58 -14.88
N GLU A 249 0.58 -5.41 -15.76
CA GLU A 249 1.48 -6.51 -16.14
C GLU A 249 2.29 -7.00 -14.93
N ARG A 250 2.90 -6.10 -14.18
CA ARG A 250 3.75 -6.45 -13.03
C ARG A 250 2.97 -7.12 -11.91
N ILE A 251 1.78 -6.63 -11.58
CA ILE A 251 0.99 -7.22 -10.49
C ILE A 251 0.48 -8.62 -10.85
N PHE A 252 0.15 -8.88 -12.12
CA PHE A 252 -0.22 -10.24 -12.54
C PHE A 252 0.96 -11.20 -12.52
N LEU A 253 2.16 -10.75 -12.90
CA LEU A 253 3.37 -11.55 -12.75
C LEU A 253 3.66 -11.88 -11.27
N ALA A 254 3.43 -10.94 -10.35
CA ALA A 254 3.54 -11.20 -8.93
C ALA A 254 2.45 -12.15 -8.41
N PHE A 255 1.22 -11.97 -8.86
CA PHE A 255 0.08 -12.84 -8.55
C PHE A 255 0.35 -14.30 -8.91
N ASP A 256 0.88 -14.54 -10.10
CA ASP A 256 1.21 -15.89 -10.56
C ASP A 256 2.40 -16.48 -9.79
N ASP A 257 3.48 -15.74 -9.61
CA ASP A 257 4.68 -16.18 -8.90
C ASP A 257 4.42 -16.54 -7.43
N LEU A 258 3.49 -15.84 -6.78
CA LEU A 258 3.16 -16.06 -5.36
C LEU A 258 2.01 -17.05 -5.16
N GLY A 259 1.52 -17.68 -6.22
CA GLY A 259 0.43 -18.65 -6.14
C GLY A 259 -0.88 -18.05 -5.59
N CYS A 260 -1.12 -16.75 -5.82
CA CYS A 260 -2.31 -16.08 -5.27
C CYS A 260 -3.64 -16.63 -5.80
N ARG A 261 -3.60 -17.42 -6.89
CA ARG A 261 -4.77 -18.13 -7.44
C ARG A 261 -5.41 -19.05 -6.42
N GLU A 262 -4.62 -19.73 -5.58
CA GLU A 262 -5.08 -20.62 -4.52
C GLU A 262 -5.99 -19.93 -3.51
N LEU A 263 -5.82 -18.61 -3.33
CA LEU A 263 -6.69 -17.82 -2.46
C LEU A 263 -8.11 -17.65 -3.03
N LEU A 264 -8.34 -17.98 -4.29
CA LEU A 264 -9.65 -17.87 -4.95
C LEU A 264 -10.42 -19.21 -4.96
N ASP A 265 -9.79 -20.28 -4.57
CA ASP A 265 -10.38 -21.62 -4.42
C ASP A 265 -10.93 -21.76 -2.99
#